data_4439bd1b65f84475e0ce988759c05559
#
_entry.id   4439bd1b65f84475e0ce988759c05559
#
_cell.length_a   1.000
_cell.length_b   1.000
_cell.length_c   1.000
_cell.angle_alpha   90.00
_cell.angle_beta   90.00
_cell.angle_gamma   90.00
#
_symmetry.space_group_name_H-M   'P 1'
#
loop_
_entity.id
_entity.type
_entity.pdbx_description
1 polymer ?
#
loop_
_entity_poly.entity_id
_entity_poly.type
_entity_poly.pdbx_seq_one_letter_code
_entity_poly.pdbx_strand_id
1 'polypeptide(L)'
;LDIPTNPMRIQDVDFGVDVETKEDGLHHMAYVGEHFLGRIVLSSEDIVARIEYFDPYGNLYQVSHYDSRGFETLKQWYSPDNQIEVEVWLDVNGKPVIEKTYTPTRSGRMETWKVHNRTFKSLDELRLYFYNQLNMEGDNMFLIDRTNVAEWQLLQLDKPAYVVFVLHNHQASDATNPDIELLNDNYEWSLFNMDNWDAIVSSTPQQTRDIKNRWGDHHKCFTVPVGVIPEIQFQVDPIPMSARKHHSMLATARVAPEKGMDKMIKALAIARKTIPDLTLDLYGYVDHGNDDLAMKRINEALKELDDPSAVTLHGHTKDVGPLHESHQVYLIFSQMEGFNIALMEGQSKGMVSITNDVSYGPNELVKDGLNGYIVGYEDVEAFAEKMVELFSDDEKLQTMSDNAYDLSNRYSEHEVWKAWEPIFADFEAWIEAKA
;
A
#
# COMPACT_ATOMS: atom_id res chain seq x y z
N LEU A 1 -22.27 4.07 11.15
CA LEU A 1 -23.14 5.15 10.63
C LEU A 1 -23.35 4.88 9.14
N ASP A 2 -24.57 4.44 8.77
CA ASP A 2 -24.97 4.32 7.37
C ASP A 2 -25.15 5.74 6.79
N ILE A 3 -24.11 6.26 6.18
CA ILE A 3 -24.18 7.52 5.45
C ILE A 3 -24.70 7.20 4.05
N PRO A 4 -25.85 7.76 3.64
CA PRO A 4 -26.39 7.52 2.31
C PRO A 4 -25.38 7.91 1.24
N THR A 5 -25.13 7.03 0.28
CA THR A 5 -24.23 7.31 -0.84
C THR A 5 -25.04 7.98 -1.95
N ASN A 6 -24.83 9.27 -2.16
CA ASN A 6 -25.34 10.05 -3.26
C ASN A 6 -24.22 10.95 -3.80
N PRO A 7 -23.32 10.42 -4.64
CA PRO A 7 -22.17 11.15 -5.14
C PRO A 7 -22.56 12.48 -5.79
N MET A 8 -21.79 13.54 -5.49
CA MET A 8 -21.93 14.82 -6.17
C MET A 8 -21.59 14.64 -7.65
N ARG A 9 -22.53 14.93 -8.53
CA ARG A 9 -22.33 14.80 -9.97
C ARG A 9 -22.09 16.17 -10.60
N ILE A 10 -21.49 16.19 -11.77
CA ILE A 10 -21.22 17.44 -12.48
C ILE A 10 -22.47 18.27 -12.74
N GLN A 11 -23.59 17.62 -13.01
CA GLN A 11 -24.90 18.27 -13.24
C GLN A 11 -25.50 18.91 -11.98
N ASP A 12 -25.03 18.52 -10.79
CA ASP A 12 -25.50 19.02 -9.49
C ASP A 12 -24.66 20.22 -9.01
N VAL A 13 -23.59 20.59 -9.76
CA VAL A 13 -22.73 21.71 -9.41
C VAL A 13 -23.43 23.02 -9.71
N ASP A 14 -23.60 23.85 -8.68
CA ASP A 14 -24.21 25.17 -8.77
C ASP A 14 -23.17 26.25 -8.42
N PHE A 15 -22.87 27.14 -9.36
CA PHE A 15 -22.06 28.34 -9.15
C PHE A 15 -22.88 29.55 -8.72
N GLY A 16 -24.21 29.39 -8.54
CA GLY A 16 -25.13 30.48 -8.24
C GLY A 16 -25.45 31.42 -9.43
N VAL A 17 -24.93 31.09 -10.61
CA VAL A 17 -25.15 31.78 -11.88
C VAL A 17 -25.11 30.79 -13.01
N ASP A 18 -25.75 31.09 -14.14
CA ASP A 18 -25.67 30.26 -15.35
C ASP A 18 -24.24 30.25 -15.90
N VAL A 19 -23.67 29.08 -16.08
CA VAL A 19 -22.30 28.89 -16.56
C VAL A 19 -22.27 28.09 -17.86
N GLU A 20 -21.34 28.43 -18.75
CA GLU A 20 -20.94 27.59 -19.87
C GLU A 20 -19.76 26.73 -19.42
N THR A 21 -19.81 25.42 -19.67
CA THR A 21 -18.71 24.50 -19.35
C THR A 21 -17.96 24.07 -20.60
N LYS A 22 -16.61 24.02 -20.50
CA LYS A 22 -15.72 23.46 -21.52
C LYS A 22 -14.98 22.30 -20.93
N GLU A 23 -15.07 21.15 -21.56
CA GLU A 23 -14.43 19.90 -21.11
C GLU A 23 -12.96 19.83 -21.55
N ASP A 24 -12.10 19.36 -20.67
CA ASP A 24 -10.71 19.04 -20.90
C ASP A 24 -10.33 17.81 -20.04
N GLY A 25 -10.57 16.62 -20.56
CA GLY A 25 -10.38 15.35 -19.86
C GLY A 25 -11.26 15.24 -18.60
N LEU A 26 -10.65 15.08 -17.42
CA LEU A 26 -11.36 15.04 -16.14
C LEU A 26 -11.61 16.46 -15.55
N HIS A 27 -11.38 17.51 -16.32
CA HIS A 27 -11.60 18.89 -15.92
C HIS A 27 -12.72 19.51 -16.72
N HIS A 28 -13.61 20.24 -16.06
CA HIS A 28 -14.65 21.05 -16.68
C HIS A 28 -14.48 22.50 -16.23
N MET A 29 -14.16 23.36 -17.18
CA MET A 29 -13.93 24.78 -16.95
C MET A 29 -15.26 25.55 -17.05
N ALA A 30 -15.64 26.29 -16.00
CA ALA A 30 -16.88 27.04 -15.93
C ALA A 30 -16.65 28.52 -16.21
N TYR A 31 -17.48 29.09 -17.14
CA TYR A 31 -17.38 30.48 -17.57
C TYR A 31 -18.74 31.20 -17.51
N VAL A 32 -18.70 32.50 -17.26
CA VAL A 32 -19.81 33.44 -17.55
C VAL A 32 -19.34 34.42 -18.61
N GLY A 33 -19.80 34.23 -19.84
CA GLY A 33 -19.23 34.93 -21.01
C GLY A 33 -17.75 34.61 -21.17
N GLU A 34 -16.87 35.60 -21.08
CA GLU A 34 -15.43 35.43 -21.17
C GLU A 34 -14.75 35.23 -19.79
N HIS A 35 -15.51 35.38 -18.70
CA HIS A 35 -14.96 35.32 -17.35
C HIS A 35 -14.89 33.84 -16.86
N PHE A 36 -13.70 33.40 -16.54
CA PHE A 36 -13.45 32.08 -15.91
C PHE A 36 -13.82 32.15 -14.43
N LEU A 37 -14.78 31.32 -14.01
CA LEU A 37 -15.26 31.27 -12.63
C LEU A 37 -14.68 30.12 -11.82
N GLY A 38 -14.50 28.97 -12.44
CA GLY A 38 -14.09 27.79 -11.71
C GLY A 38 -13.72 26.59 -12.57
N ARG A 39 -13.13 25.64 -11.90
CA ARG A 39 -12.80 24.34 -12.47
C ARG A 39 -13.39 23.25 -11.62
N ILE A 40 -14.18 22.39 -12.25
CA ILE A 40 -14.69 21.16 -11.64
C ILE A 40 -13.71 20.05 -12.01
N VAL A 41 -13.22 19.33 -11.01
CA VAL A 41 -12.31 18.19 -11.18
C VAL A 41 -13.06 16.92 -10.80
N LEU A 42 -13.10 15.94 -11.70
CA LEU A 42 -13.80 14.68 -11.50
C LEU A 42 -12.84 13.60 -10.98
N SER A 43 -13.37 12.67 -10.20
CA SER A 43 -12.70 11.43 -9.79
C SER A 43 -12.96 10.27 -10.75
N SER A 44 -14.08 10.35 -11.50
CA SER A 44 -14.51 9.42 -12.56
C SER A 44 -15.46 10.17 -13.50
N GLU A 45 -16.01 9.50 -14.51
CA GLU A 45 -16.77 10.13 -15.62
C GLU A 45 -17.68 11.30 -15.26
N ASP A 46 -18.40 11.27 -14.13
CA ASP A 46 -19.34 12.33 -13.73
C ASP A 46 -19.30 12.67 -12.23
N ILE A 47 -18.41 12.04 -11.45
CA ILE A 47 -18.33 12.24 -9.99
C ILE A 47 -17.32 13.33 -9.66
N VAL A 48 -17.81 14.38 -9.00
CA VAL A 48 -17.01 15.53 -8.58
C VAL A 48 -16.08 15.14 -7.42
N ALA A 49 -14.78 15.36 -7.60
CA ALA A 49 -13.80 15.26 -6.53
C ALA A 49 -13.58 16.59 -5.81
N ARG A 50 -13.51 17.68 -6.58
CA ARG A 50 -13.37 19.02 -6.04
C ARG A 50 -13.84 20.09 -7.02
N ILE A 51 -14.17 21.25 -6.48
CA ILE A 51 -14.48 22.47 -7.24
C ILE A 51 -13.48 23.54 -6.81
N GLU A 52 -12.84 24.15 -7.78
CA GLU A 52 -11.88 25.23 -7.62
C GLU A 52 -12.52 26.53 -8.10
N TYR A 53 -12.54 27.58 -7.25
CA TYR A 53 -13.16 28.85 -7.52
C TYR A 53 -12.09 29.94 -7.75
N PHE A 54 -12.29 30.73 -8.79
CA PHE A 54 -11.35 31.77 -9.20
C PHE A 54 -11.99 33.14 -9.12
N ASP A 55 -11.20 34.12 -8.72
CA ASP A 55 -11.61 35.52 -8.72
C ASP A 55 -11.64 36.13 -10.15
N PRO A 56 -12.19 37.31 -10.36
CA PRO A 56 -12.23 37.94 -11.70
C PRO A 56 -10.86 38.23 -12.33
N TYR A 57 -9.76 38.12 -11.57
CA TYR A 57 -8.39 38.26 -12.03
C TYR A 57 -7.72 36.92 -12.35
N GLY A 58 -8.43 35.80 -12.16
CA GLY A 58 -7.93 34.45 -12.40
C GLY A 58 -7.11 33.87 -11.25
N ASN A 59 -7.16 34.45 -10.06
CA ASN A 59 -6.51 33.86 -8.89
C ASN A 59 -7.42 32.81 -8.23
N LEU A 60 -6.88 31.65 -7.91
CA LEU A 60 -7.55 30.64 -7.09
C LEU A 60 -7.78 31.22 -5.68
N TYR A 61 -9.03 31.26 -5.21
CA TYR A 61 -9.31 31.76 -3.87
C TYR A 61 -9.97 30.75 -2.95
N GLN A 62 -10.65 29.71 -3.50
CA GLN A 62 -11.26 28.64 -2.72
C GLN A 62 -11.25 27.32 -3.46
N VAL A 63 -11.11 26.22 -2.70
CA VAL A 63 -11.34 24.86 -3.18
C VAL A 63 -12.28 24.15 -2.22
N SER A 64 -13.31 23.51 -2.78
CA SER A 64 -14.26 22.65 -2.07
C SER A 64 -14.01 21.20 -2.48
N HIS A 65 -13.72 20.31 -1.52
CA HIS A 65 -13.49 18.88 -1.75
C HIS A 65 -14.71 18.07 -1.35
N TYR A 66 -15.04 17.08 -2.14
CA TYR A 66 -16.19 16.19 -1.95
C TYR A 66 -15.75 14.74 -1.69
N ASP A 67 -16.44 14.09 -0.75
CA ASP A 67 -16.33 12.65 -0.51
C ASP A 67 -17.07 11.88 -1.62
N SER A 68 -16.65 10.66 -1.90
CA SER A 68 -17.32 9.77 -2.87
C SER A 68 -18.79 9.49 -2.54
N ARG A 69 -19.24 9.76 -1.32
CA ARG A 69 -20.62 9.66 -0.85
C ARG A 69 -21.46 10.91 -1.09
N GLY A 70 -20.84 12.01 -1.58
CA GLY A 70 -21.52 13.20 -2.08
C GLY A 70 -21.60 14.41 -1.15
N PHE A 71 -20.97 14.38 0.02
CA PHE A 71 -20.92 15.55 0.90
C PHE A 71 -19.57 16.26 0.83
N GLU A 72 -19.60 17.56 1.05
CA GLU A 72 -18.40 18.40 1.13
C GLU A 72 -17.63 18.09 2.41
N THR A 73 -16.35 17.74 2.29
CA THR A 73 -15.51 17.32 3.41
C THR A 73 -14.51 18.37 3.86
N LEU A 74 -14.04 19.20 2.92
CA LEU A 74 -12.99 20.19 3.19
C LEU A 74 -13.18 21.42 2.32
N LYS A 75 -13.06 22.58 2.93
CA LYS A 75 -12.89 23.86 2.25
C LYS A 75 -11.50 24.41 2.51
N GLN A 76 -10.85 24.90 1.47
CA GLN A 76 -9.55 25.54 1.53
C GLN A 76 -9.67 26.96 0.97
N TRP A 77 -9.11 27.94 1.64
CA TRP A 77 -9.00 29.31 1.15
C TRP A 77 -7.54 29.65 0.88
N TYR A 78 -7.34 30.34 -0.22
CA TYR A 78 -6.03 30.65 -0.77
C TYR A 78 -5.77 32.16 -0.75
N SER A 79 -4.53 32.56 -0.47
CA SER A 79 -4.03 33.92 -0.68
C SER A 79 -3.74 34.15 -2.16
N PRO A 80 -3.56 35.46 -2.56
CA PRO A 80 -3.23 35.81 -3.94
C PRO A 80 -1.90 35.20 -4.47
N ASP A 81 -0.99 34.81 -3.60
CA ASP A 81 0.25 34.10 -3.93
C ASP A 81 0.07 32.57 -3.96
N ASN A 82 -1.16 32.11 -4.06
CA ASN A 82 -1.55 30.70 -4.18
C ASN A 82 -1.10 29.81 -3.02
N GLN A 83 -1.11 30.37 -1.80
CA GLN A 83 -0.86 29.63 -0.58
C GLN A 83 -2.15 29.39 0.20
N ILE A 84 -2.34 28.19 0.74
CA ILE A 84 -3.48 27.89 1.61
C ILE A 84 -3.34 28.73 2.90
N GLU A 85 -4.36 29.49 3.27
CA GLU A 85 -4.42 30.27 4.50
C GLU A 85 -5.31 29.64 5.55
N VAL A 86 -6.43 29.05 5.10
CA VAL A 86 -7.42 28.42 5.98
C VAL A 86 -7.89 27.11 5.37
N GLU A 87 -8.01 26.10 6.20
CA GLU A 87 -8.64 24.82 5.87
C GLU A 87 -9.74 24.53 6.89
N VAL A 88 -10.92 24.14 6.43
CA VAL A 88 -12.04 23.79 7.29
C VAL A 88 -12.61 22.44 6.90
N TRP A 89 -12.48 21.45 7.79
CA TRP A 89 -13.12 20.15 7.64
C TRP A 89 -14.55 20.21 8.14
N LEU A 90 -15.42 19.57 7.39
CA LEU A 90 -16.86 19.58 7.61
C LEU A 90 -17.36 18.18 8.00
N ASP A 91 -18.40 18.14 8.82
CA ASP A 91 -19.16 16.89 9.02
C ASP A 91 -20.08 16.60 7.82
N VAL A 92 -20.76 15.45 7.85
CA VAL A 92 -21.68 15.01 6.79
C VAL A 92 -22.86 15.96 6.55
N ASN A 93 -23.11 16.92 7.44
CA ASN A 93 -24.17 17.93 7.33
C ASN A 93 -23.61 19.31 6.91
N GLY A 94 -22.32 19.37 6.56
CA GLY A 94 -21.65 20.61 6.18
C GLY A 94 -21.27 21.53 7.35
N LYS A 95 -21.32 21.03 8.59
CA LYS A 95 -20.94 21.82 9.77
C LYS A 95 -19.44 21.75 10.01
N PRO A 96 -18.74 22.89 10.23
CA PRO A 96 -17.34 22.93 10.58
C PRO A 96 -17.02 22.15 11.86
N VAL A 97 -16.04 21.24 11.79
CA VAL A 97 -15.58 20.41 12.91
C VAL A 97 -14.11 20.64 13.25
N ILE A 98 -13.27 20.88 12.25
CA ILE A 98 -11.86 21.20 12.41
C ILE A 98 -11.54 22.42 11.55
N GLU A 99 -10.82 23.38 12.10
CA GLU A 99 -10.31 24.54 11.37
C GLU A 99 -8.80 24.61 11.54
N LYS A 100 -8.07 24.78 10.45
CA LYS A 100 -6.63 25.01 10.43
C LYS A 100 -6.36 26.36 9.80
N THR A 101 -5.55 27.17 10.47
CA THR A 101 -5.13 28.47 9.97
C THR A 101 -3.62 28.54 9.87
N TYR A 102 -3.13 29.27 8.88
CA TYR A 102 -1.70 29.50 8.67
C TYR A 102 -1.40 30.98 8.91
N THR A 103 -0.47 31.25 9.80
CA THR A 103 -0.01 32.61 10.12
C THR A 103 1.43 32.78 9.66
N PRO A 104 1.74 33.78 8.79
CA PRO A 104 3.12 34.07 8.40
C PRO A 104 3.98 34.45 9.60
N THR A 105 5.21 33.94 9.65
CA THR A 105 6.21 34.26 10.65
C THR A 105 7.53 34.65 9.98
N ARG A 106 8.51 35.12 10.76
CA ARG A 106 9.84 35.47 10.24
C ARG A 106 10.62 34.24 9.71
N SER A 107 10.31 33.03 10.21
CA SER A 107 10.99 31.78 9.88
C SER A 107 10.17 30.83 9.00
N GLY A 108 9.02 31.27 8.53
CA GLY A 108 8.11 30.45 7.72
C GLY A 108 6.63 30.68 8.05
N ARG A 109 5.85 29.64 8.15
CA ARG A 109 4.42 29.71 8.49
C ARG A 109 4.15 28.87 9.73
N MET A 110 3.40 29.44 10.67
CA MET A 110 2.90 28.73 11.85
C MET A 110 1.47 28.25 11.57
N GLU A 111 1.20 27.02 11.87
CA GLU A 111 -0.15 26.46 11.83
C GLU A 111 -0.83 26.51 13.19
N THR A 112 -2.14 26.70 13.18
CA THR A 112 -2.98 26.65 14.37
C THR A 112 -4.21 25.83 14.05
N TRP A 113 -4.54 24.86 14.89
CA TRP A 113 -5.66 23.95 14.75
C TRP A 113 -6.72 24.26 15.78
N LYS A 114 -7.98 24.25 15.40
CA LYS A 114 -9.13 24.49 16.28
C LYS A 114 -10.15 23.39 16.10
N VAL A 115 -10.56 22.79 17.22
CA VAL A 115 -11.62 21.78 17.29
C VAL A 115 -12.59 22.21 18.38
N HIS A 116 -13.84 22.48 18.03
CA HIS A 116 -14.83 23.08 18.94
C HIS A 116 -14.28 24.37 19.59
N ASN A 117 -14.10 24.37 20.90
CA ASN A 117 -13.61 25.51 21.68
C ASN A 117 -12.15 25.38 22.11
N ARG A 118 -11.41 24.42 21.53
CA ARG A 118 -9.99 24.18 21.85
C ARG A 118 -9.11 24.57 20.69
N THR A 119 -7.95 25.12 21.00
CA THR A 119 -6.93 25.51 20.01
C THR A 119 -5.64 24.75 20.32
N PHE A 120 -5.00 24.25 19.26
CA PHE A 120 -3.76 23.48 19.31
C PHE A 120 -2.71 24.15 18.42
N LYS A 121 -1.45 24.14 18.86
CA LYS A 121 -0.34 24.82 18.18
C LYS A 121 0.31 23.94 17.08
N SER A 122 -0.05 22.67 17.03
CA SER A 122 0.46 21.73 16.04
C SER A 122 -0.53 20.60 15.82
N LEU A 123 -0.35 19.85 14.73
CA LEU A 123 -1.09 18.62 14.47
C LEU A 123 -0.82 17.56 15.55
N ASP A 124 0.39 17.53 16.12
CA ASP A 124 0.76 16.56 17.15
C ASP A 124 0.01 16.80 18.46
N GLU A 125 -0.17 18.07 18.88
CA GLU A 125 -1.02 18.39 20.02
C GLU A 125 -2.50 17.99 19.78
N LEU A 126 -2.99 18.21 18.56
CA LEU A 126 -4.35 17.80 18.19
C LEU A 126 -4.49 16.27 18.19
N ARG A 127 -3.51 15.55 17.65
CA ARG A 127 -3.49 14.08 17.66
C ARG A 127 -3.45 13.53 19.08
N LEU A 128 -2.59 14.06 19.95
CA LEU A 128 -2.53 13.68 21.35
C LEU A 128 -3.88 13.89 22.05
N TYR A 129 -4.52 15.03 21.82
CA TYR A 129 -5.86 15.29 22.32
C TYR A 129 -6.87 14.24 21.81
N PHE A 130 -6.85 13.92 20.54
CA PHE A 130 -7.73 12.93 19.93
C PHE A 130 -7.52 11.53 20.55
N TYR A 131 -6.28 11.07 20.66
CA TYR A 131 -5.99 9.77 21.27
C TYR A 131 -6.35 9.73 22.76
N ASN A 132 -6.15 10.81 23.50
CA ASN A 132 -6.63 10.91 24.87
C ASN A 132 -8.16 10.79 24.96
N GLN A 133 -8.90 11.42 24.02
CA GLN A 133 -10.36 11.27 24.01
C GLN A 133 -10.79 9.83 23.70
N LEU A 134 -10.15 9.15 22.77
CA LEU A 134 -10.41 7.73 22.49
C LEU A 134 -10.10 6.85 23.71
N ASN A 135 -9.07 7.21 24.49
CA ASN A 135 -8.60 6.42 25.63
C ASN A 135 -9.32 6.74 26.95
N MET A 136 -10.32 7.63 26.95
CA MET A 136 -11.05 8.00 28.17
C MET A 136 -11.91 6.87 28.72
N GLU A 137 -12.52 6.07 27.87
CA GLU A 137 -13.45 5.02 28.23
C GLU A 137 -12.80 3.64 28.12
N GLY A 138 -12.82 2.85 29.23
CA GLY A 138 -12.29 1.49 29.28
C GLY A 138 -10.76 1.40 29.18
N ASP A 139 -10.27 0.19 29.00
CA ASP A 139 -8.88 -0.09 28.64
C ASP A 139 -8.79 -0.35 27.14
N ASN A 140 -7.84 0.31 26.49
CA ASN A 140 -7.73 0.30 25.04
C ASN A 140 -6.40 -0.33 24.59
N MET A 141 -6.46 -1.05 23.48
CA MET A 141 -5.31 -1.48 22.71
C MET A 141 -5.20 -0.58 21.46
N PHE A 142 -4.05 0.04 21.26
CA PHE A 142 -3.73 0.78 20.03
C PHE A 142 -2.76 -0.02 19.17
N LEU A 143 -3.12 -0.23 17.92
CA LEU A 143 -2.24 -0.83 16.92
C LEU A 143 -1.60 0.30 16.10
N ILE A 144 -0.28 0.47 16.20
CA ILE A 144 0.46 1.44 15.39
C ILE A 144 0.83 0.79 14.07
N ASP A 145 0.01 1.02 13.08
CA ASP A 145 0.18 0.51 11.72
C ASP A 145 1.16 1.38 10.89
N ARG A 146 1.24 2.67 11.23
CA ARG A 146 2.19 3.66 10.68
C ARG A 146 2.83 4.44 11.81
N THR A 147 4.09 4.16 12.08
CA THR A 147 4.83 4.67 13.24
C THR A 147 4.81 6.18 13.35
N ASN A 148 5.17 6.88 12.29
CA ASN A 148 5.25 8.35 12.23
C ASN A 148 3.91 9.09 12.41
N VAL A 149 2.80 8.38 12.54
CA VAL A 149 1.46 8.99 12.74
C VAL A 149 1.09 9.10 14.21
N ALA A 150 1.52 8.16 15.06
CA ALA A 150 0.97 8.01 16.42
C ALA A 150 2.02 7.70 17.50
N GLU A 151 3.21 7.24 17.14
CA GLU A 151 4.20 6.71 18.09
C GLU A 151 4.50 7.67 19.24
N TRP A 152 4.80 8.94 18.93
CA TRP A 152 5.13 9.93 19.93
C TRP A 152 3.94 10.31 20.82
N GLN A 153 2.74 10.38 20.28
CA GLN A 153 1.53 10.74 21.01
C GLN A 153 1.07 9.63 21.96
N LEU A 154 1.17 8.37 21.54
CA LEU A 154 0.71 7.25 22.36
C LEU A 154 1.58 7.04 23.62
N LEU A 155 2.83 7.48 23.60
CA LEU A 155 3.69 7.48 24.77
C LEU A 155 3.38 8.60 25.77
N GLN A 156 2.50 9.56 25.42
CA GLN A 156 2.16 10.72 26.23
C GLN A 156 0.70 10.73 26.64
N LEU A 157 0.00 9.61 26.54
CA LEU A 157 -1.39 9.50 26.95
C LEU A 157 -1.53 9.78 28.46
N ASP A 158 -2.58 10.51 28.85
CA ASP A 158 -2.92 10.80 30.24
C ASP A 158 -3.22 9.53 31.04
N LYS A 159 -3.81 8.51 30.39
CA LYS A 159 -4.06 7.18 30.92
C LYS A 159 -3.26 6.17 30.06
N PRO A 160 -2.47 5.25 30.67
CA PRO A 160 -1.77 4.22 29.93
C PRO A 160 -2.72 3.36 29.08
N ALA A 161 -2.34 3.08 27.85
CA ALA A 161 -2.98 2.14 26.95
C ALA A 161 -2.01 1.01 26.59
N TYR A 162 -2.52 -0.11 26.13
CA TYR A 162 -1.70 -1.18 25.56
C TYR A 162 -1.35 -0.83 24.13
N VAL A 163 -0.06 -0.74 23.82
CA VAL A 163 0.39 -0.26 22.50
C VAL A 163 1.15 -1.35 21.77
N VAL A 164 0.64 -1.72 20.59
CA VAL A 164 1.22 -2.71 19.69
C VAL A 164 1.88 -2.02 18.51
N PHE A 165 3.16 -2.23 18.33
CA PHE A 165 3.91 -1.75 17.18
C PHE A 165 3.92 -2.79 16.06
N VAL A 166 3.46 -2.43 14.85
CA VAL A 166 3.34 -3.34 13.71
C VAL A 166 4.34 -2.97 12.60
N LEU A 167 5.14 -3.95 12.17
CA LEU A 167 6.09 -3.81 11.07
C LEU A 167 5.49 -4.38 9.78
N HIS A 168 5.36 -3.51 8.76
CA HIS A 168 4.88 -3.88 7.43
C HIS A 168 5.99 -4.08 6.40
N ASN A 169 7.22 -3.71 6.73
CA ASN A 169 8.36 -3.79 5.83
C ASN A 169 9.59 -4.30 6.60
N HIS A 170 10.70 -4.44 5.91
CA HIS A 170 11.98 -4.79 6.51
C HIS A 170 12.40 -3.74 7.53
N GLN A 171 12.89 -4.18 8.71
CA GLN A 171 13.35 -3.28 9.78
C GLN A 171 14.68 -2.60 9.48
N ALA A 172 15.54 -3.22 8.64
CA ALA A 172 16.79 -2.63 8.19
C ALA A 172 16.63 -1.95 6.83
N SER A 173 17.54 -1.04 6.52
CA SER A 173 17.62 -0.38 5.21
C SER A 173 18.21 -1.29 4.12
N ASP A 174 18.93 -2.35 4.50
CA ASP A 174 19.45 -3.40 3.63
C ASP A 174 18.86 -4.76 4.01
N ALA A 175 18.11 -5.37 3.09
CA ALA A 175 17.46 -6.67 3.31
C ALA A 175 18.43 -7.85 3.29
N THR A 176 19.65 -7.68 2.78
CA THR A 176 20.67 -8.75 2.73
C THR A 176 21.39 -8.93 4.07
N ASN A 177 21.29 -7.95 4.95
CA ASN A 177 21.92 -8.00 6.26
C ASN A 177 21.07 -7.37 7.35
N PRO A 178 20.08 -8.11 7.89
CA PRO A 178 19.13 -7.61 8.89
C PRO A 178 19.78 -7.28 10.24
N ASP A 179 20.97 -7.81 10.52
CA ASP A 179 21.68 -7.65 11.79
C ASP A 179 22.56 -6.40 11.84
N ILE A 180 22.92 -5.87 10.69
CA ILE A 180 23.85 -4.76 10.57
C ILE A 180 23.12 -3.49 10.17
N GLU A 181 23.36 -2.42 10.98
CA GLU A 181 23.41 -1.06 10.51
C GLU A 181 22.12 -0.27 10.44
N LEU A 182 21.96 0.49 9.39
CA LEU A 182 20.94 1.52 9.30
C LEU A 182 19.56 0.89 9.29
N LEU A 183 18.75 1.31 10.22
CA LEU A 183 17.34 0.94 10.27
C LEU A 183 16.61 1.61 9.13
N ASN A 184 15.47 1.05 8.78
CA ASN A 184 14.53 1.69 7.89
C ASN A 184 13.99 2.96 8.59
N ASP A 185 14.11 4.10 7.93
CA ASP A 185 13.74 5.42 8.46
C ASP A 185 12.32 5.45 9.04
N ASN A 186 11.42 4.64 8.47
CA ASN A 186 10.04 4.55 8.98
C ASN A 186 9.93 3.90 10.37
N TYR A 187 10.94 3.11 10.79
CA TYR A 187 10.89 2.32 12.02
C TYR A 187 12.01 2.66 13.00
N GLU A 188 13.00 3.47 12.58
CA GLU A 188 14.20 3.72 13.34
C GLU A 188 13.88 4.18 14.77
N TRP A 189 13.02 5.19 14.91
CA TRP A 189 12.67 5.72 16.23
C TRP A 189 11.95 4.68 17.10
N SER A 190 10.97 3.96 16.55
CA SER A 190 10.22 2.94 17.29
C SER A 190 11.09 1.76 17.70
N LEU A 191 12.03 1.35 16.84
CA LEU A 191 12.96 0.25 17.13
C LEU A 191 14.03 0.64 18.17
N PHE A 192 14.47 1.89 18.19
CA PHE A 192 15.34 2.38 19.27
C PHE A 192 14.61 2.54 20.61
N ASN A 193 13.30 2.60 20.59
CA ASN A 193 12.44 2.78 21.76
C ASN A 193 11.56 1.54 22.03
N MET A 194 12.04 0.35 21.71
CA MET A 194 11.26 -0.89 21.79
C MET A 194 10.68 -1.16 23.20
N ASP A 195 11.35 -0.74 24.25
CA ASP A 195 10.91 -0.88 25.64
C ASP A 195 9.61 -0.11 25.95
N ASN A 196 9.19 0.78 25.08
CA ASN A 196 7.97 1.57 25.25
C ASN A 196 6.72 0.88 24.66
N TRP A 197 6.89 -0.22 23.94
CA TRP A 197 5.78 -0.95 23.32
C TRP A 197 5.43 -2.18 24.14
N ASP A 198 4.13 -2.41 24.36
CA ASP A 198 3.66 -3.60 25.07
C ASP A 198 3.81 -4.86 24.23
N ALA A 199 3.67 -4.73 22.91
CA ALA A 199 3.89 -5.82 21.96
C ALA A 199 4.44 -5.30 20.62
N ILE A 200 5.13 -6.19 19.90
CA ILE A 200 5.67 -5.94 18.56
C ILE A 200 5.16 -7.04 17.65
N VAL A 201 4.64 -6.65 16.49
CA VAL A 201 4.13 -7.57 15.48
C VAL A 201 4.98 -7.46 14.22
N SER A 202 5.41 -8.60 13.70
CA SER A 202 6.04 -8.72 12.39
C SER A 202 5.30 -9.74 11.52
N SER A 203 5.46 -9.63 10.21
CA SER A 203 4.64 -10.38 9.27
C SER A 203 5.10 -11.83 9.04
N THR A 204 6.34 -12.17 9.43
CA THR A 204 6.91 -13.51 9.19
C THR A 204 7.68 -14.03 10.41
N PRO A 205 7.74 -15.38 10.57
CA PRO A 205 8.54 -15.99 11.64
C PRO A 205 10.02 -15.63 11.59
N GLN A 206 10.58 -15.44 10.38
CA GLN A 206 11.97 -15.04 10.22
C GLN A 206 12.19 -13.64 10.75
N GLN A 207 11.35 -12.66 10.37
CA GLN A 207 11.45 -11.30 10.86
C GLN A 207 11.32 -11.22 12.38
N THR A 208 10.41 -12.00 12.98
CA THR A 208 10.27 -12.09 14.43
C THR A 208 11.57 -12.57 15.08
N ARG A 209 12.20 -13.61 14.51
CA ARG A 209 13.49 -14.12 15.04
C ARG A 209 14.61 -13.07 14.93
N ASP A 210 14.71 -12.39 13.79
CA ASP A 210 15.76 -11.40 13.55
C ASP A 210 15.60 -10.19 14.49
N ILE A 211 14.37 -9.76 14.76
CA ILE A 211 14.09 -8.73 15.76
C ILE A 211 14.54 -9.18 17.15
N LYS A 212 14.18 -10.38 17.57
CA LYS A 212 14.58 -10.93 18.87
C LYS A 212 16.09 -11.09 19.00
N ASN A 213 16.75 -11.57 17.95
CA ASN A 213 18.21 -11.72 17.92
C ASN A 213 18.92 -10.38 18.11
N ARG A 214 18.42 -9.32 17.50
CA ARG A 214 19.04 -7.99 17.51
C ARG A 214 18.75 -7.22 18.80
N TRP A 215 17.53 -7.26 19.32
CA TRP A 215 17.10 -6.44 20.46
C TRP A 215 16.84 -7.24 21.74
N GLY A 216 16.86 -8.57 21.68
CA GLY A 216 16.69 -9.47 22.82
C GLY A 216 15.29 -10.10 22.92
N ASP A 217 15.23 -11.26 23.55
CA ASP A 217 14.01 -12.06 23.70
C ASP A 217 13.02 -11.51 24.74
N HIS A 218 13.40 -10.48 25.51
CA HIS A 218 12.55 -9.90 26.53
C HIS A 218 11.38 -9.08 25.96
N HIS A 219 11.50 -8.65 24.70
CA HIS A 219 10.40 -7.97 24.02
C HIS A 219 9.34 -8.97 23.57
N LYS A 220 8.07 -8.64 23.80
CA LYS A 220 6.93 -9.44 23.35
C LYS A 220 6.76 -9.30 21.83
N CYS A 221 7.41 -10.15 21.07
CA CYS A 221 7.34 -10.16 19.62
C CYS A 221 6.46 -11.30 19.12
N PHE A 222 5.46 -10.96 18.32
CA PHE A 222 4.49 -11.89 17.74
C PHE A 222 4.62 -11.92 16.22
N THR A 223 4.33 -13.07 15.63
CA THR A 223 4.24 -13.22 14.18
C THR A 223 2.78 -13.21 13.77
N VAL A 224 2.36 -12.22 13.01
CA VAL A 224 1.02 -12.14 12.43
C VAL A 224 1.15 -11.73 10.96
N PRO A 225 0.73 -12.59 10.02
CA PRO A 225 0.76 -12.24 8.61
C PRO A 225 -0.07 -10.98 8.32
N VAL A 226 0.49 -10.05 7.55
CA VAL A 226 -0.22 -8.81 7.21
C VAL A 226 -1.32 -9.04 6.18
N GLY A 227 -1.19 -10.07 5.35
CA GLY A 227 -2.19 -10.44 4.34
C GLY A 227 -3.16 -11.50 4.86
N VAL A 228 -4.39 -11.46 4.38
CA VAL A 228 -5.43 -12.43 4.68
C VAL A 228 -6.15 -12.84 3.39
N ILE A 229 -6.47 -14.13 3.27
CA ILE A 229 -7.25 -14.69 2.17
C ILE A 229 -8.66 -14.95 2.69
N PRO A 230 -9.69 -14.34 2.08
CA PRO A 230 -11.08 -14.54 2.47
C PRO A 230 -11.49 -16.02 2.39
N GLU A 231 -12.26 -16.50 3.38
CA GLU A 231 -12.70 -17.91 3.44
C GLU A 231 -13.47 -18.35 2.18
N ILE A 232 -14.14 -17.42 1.50
CA ILE A 232 -14.86 -17.70 0.25
C ILE A 232 -13.90 -18.18 -0.86
N GLN A 233 -12.63 -17.78 -0.83
CA GLN A 233 -11.65 -18.19 -1.84
C GLN A 233 -11.38 -19.70 -1.79
N PHE A 234 -11.45 -20.33 -0.61
CA PHE A 234 -11.23 -21.77 -0.44
C PHE A 234 -12.47 -22.62 -0.81
N GLN A 235 -13.57 -21.98 -1.20
CA GLN A 235 -14.79 -22.64 -1.67
C GLN A 235 -14.89 -22.65 -3.20
N VAL A 236 -13.95 -22.00 -3.89
CA VAL A 236 -13.90 -21.94 -5.35
C VAL A 236 -13.08 -23.09 -5.88
N ASP A 237 -13.55 -23.76 -6.93
CA ASP A 237 -12.83 -24.85 -7.59
C ASP A 237 -11.49 -24.34 -8.18
N PRO A 238 -10.38 -25.06 -7.98
CA PRO A 238 -9.10 -24.70 -8.56
C PRO A 238 -9.12 -24.61 -10.08
N ILE A 239 -8.49 -23.60 -10.63
CA ILE A 239 -8.34 -23.42 -12.08
C ILE A 239 -7.10 -24.17 -12.53
N PRO A 240 -7.22 -25.20 -13.39
CA PRO A 240 -6.08 -25.98 -13.84
C PRO A 240 -5.13 -25.13 -14.71
N MET A 241 -3.85 -25.45 -14.72
CA MET A 241 -2.82 -24.76 -15.49
C MET A 241 -3.12 -24.76 -17.01
N SER A 242 -3.72 -25.84 -17.51
CA SER A 242 -4.13 -25.96 -18.92
C SER A 242 -5.27 -25.04 -19.36
N ALA A 243 -6.03 -24.48 -18.39
CA ALA A 243 -7.10 -23.51 -18.68
C ALA A 243 -6.61 -22.06 -18.66
N ARG A 244 -5.35 -21.83 -18.25
CA ARG A 244 -4.74 -20.51 -18.18
C ARG A 244 -4.06 -20.15 -19.50
N LYS A 245 -3.72 -18.87 -19.67
CA LYS A 245 -2.93 -18.37 -20.80
C LYS A 245 -1.61 -19.17 -20.86
N HIS A 246 -1.40 -19.87 -21.98
CA HIS A 246 -0.25 -20.74 -22.15
C HIS A 246 1.07 -19.98 -22.06
N HIS A 247 2.06 -20.54 -21.39
CA HIS A 247 3.40 -20.01 -21.20
C HIS A 247 3.42 -18.54 -20.72
N SER A 248 2.52 -18.19 -19.78
CA SER A 248 2.34 -16.84 -19.31
C SER A 248 2.85 -16.59 -17.89
N MET A 249 3.54 -15.48 -17.74
CA MET A 249 4.04 -14.99 -16.47
C MET A 249 3.47 -13.62 -16.15
N LEU A 250 3.36 -13.30 -14.86
CA LEU A 250 2.82 -12.06 -14.33
C LEU A 250 3.75 -11.50 -13.25
N ALA A 251 3.94 -10.20 -13.24
CA ALA A 251 4.42 -9.47 -12.08
C ALA A 251 3.57 -8.22 -11.84
N THR A 252 3.13 -8.01 -10.60
CA THR A 252 2.33 -6.84 -10.20
C THR A 252 3.07 -6.10 -9.09
N ALA A 253 3.65 -4.96 -9.42
CA ALA A 253 4.36 -4.12 -8.46
C ALA A 253 4.50 -2.70 -9.02
N ARG A 254 4.80 -1.73 -8.17
CA ARG A 254 5.27 -0.42 -8.61
C ARG A 254 6.48 -0.59 -9.53
N VAL A 255 6.48 0.08 -10.67
CA VAL A 255 7.63 0.07 -11.61
C VAL A 255 8.73 0.96 -11.04
N ALA A 256 9.56 0.36 -10.18
CA ALA A 256 10.63 1.03 -9.46
C ALA A 256 11.92 0.18 -9.51
N PRO A 257 13.11 0.79 -9.40
CA PRO A 257 14.38 0.06 -9.56
C PRO A 257 14.54 -1.13 -8.63
N GLU A 258 14.06 -1.01 -7.39
CA GLU A 258 14.15 -2.06 -6.36
C GLU A 258 13.22 -3.26 -6.62
N LYS A 259 12.28 -3.17 -7.58
CA LYS A 259 11.40 -4.28 -7.96
C LYS A 259 11.99 -5.18 -9.05
N GLY A 260 13.11 -4.81 -9.65
CA GLY A 260 13.90 -5.65 -10.55
C GLY A 260 13.20 -6.15 -11.79
N MET A 261 12.22 -5.41 -12.32
CA MET A 261 11.50 -5.81 -13.54
C MET A 261 12.41 -5.95 -14.75
N ASP A 262 13.46 -5.14 -14.83
CA ASP A 262 14.51 -5.28 -15.86
C ASP A 262 15.25 -6.62 -15.78
N LYS A 263 15.45 -7.15 -14.57
CA LYS A 263 16.08 -8.47 -14.35
C LYS A 263 15.15 -9.61 -14.73
N MET A 264 13.82 -9.47 -14.46
CA MET A 264 12.81 -10.43 -14.94
C MET A 264 12.80 -10.50 -16.46
N ILE A 265 12.90 -9.36 -17.16
CA ILE A 265 12.96 -9.28 -18.62
C ILE A 265 14.24 -9.93 -19.16
N LYS A 266 15.38 -9.71 -18.53
CA LYS A 266 16.65 -10.37 -18.91
C LYS A 266 16.59 -11.87 -18.74
N ALA A 267 16.03 -12.35 -17.62
CA ALA A 267 15.80 -13.78 -17.42
C ALA A 267 14.86 -14.36 -18.49
N LEU A 268 13.80 -13.65 -18.85
CA LEU A 268 12.91 -14.03 -19.92
C LEU A 268 13.66 -14.12 -21.27
N ALA A 269 14.53 -13.17 -21.60
CA ALA A 269 15.32 -13.21 -22.82
C ALA A 269 16.25 -14.42 -22.91
N ILE A 270 16.76 -14.88 -21.75
CA ILE A 270 17.56 -16.12 -21.69
C ILE A 270 16.64 -17.34 -21.85
N ALA A 271 15.54 -17.42 -21.14
CA ALA A 271 14.61 -18.55 -21.16
C ALA A 271 13.97 -18.78 -22.54
N ARG A 272 13.63 -17.70 -23.25
CA ARG A 272 13.06 -17.73 -24.61
C ARG A 272 13.97 -18.37 -25.65
N LYS A 273 15.27 -18.45 -25.41
CA LYS A 273 16.18 -19.23 -26.31
C LYS A 273 15.82 -20.71 -26.33
N THR A 274 15.20 -21.23 -25.28
CA THR A 274 14.76 -22.61 -25.16
C THR A 274 13.26 -22.76 -25.41
N ILE A 275 12.45 -21.83 -24.89
CA ILE A 275 10.97 -21.80 -25.02
C ILE A 275 10.57 -20.44 -25.60
N PRO A 276 10.47 -20.30 -26.94
CA PRO A 276 10.33 -19.00 -27.61
C PRO A 276 8.99 -18.30 -27.40
N ASP A 277 7.95 -18.99 -26.95
CA ASP A 277 6.60 -18.45 -26.76
C ASP A 277 6.28 -18.04 -25.31
N LEU A 278 7.29 -18.00 -24.44
CA LEU A 278 7.12 -17.41 -23.09
C LEU A 278 6.74 -15.94 -23.17
N THR A 279 5.77 -15.52 -22.33
CA THR A 279 5.30 -14.12 -22.25
C THR A 279 5.29 -13.62 -20.82
N LEU A 280 5.46 -12.31 -20.66
CA LEU A 280 5.45 -11.63 -19.34
C LEU A 280 4.57 -10.37 -19.39
N ASP A 281 3.55 -10.36 -18.55
CA ASP A 281 2.70 -9.20 -18.34
C ASP A 281 3.11 -8.47 -17.03
N LEU A 282 3.42 -7.17 -17.15
CA LEU A 282 3.85 -6.31 -16.04
C LEU A 282 2.77 -5.27 -15.73
N TYR A 283 2.29 -5.25 -14.50
CA TYR A 283 1.29 -4.30 -14.02
C TYR A 283 1.84 -3.45 -12.89
N GLY A 284 1.62 -2.16 -12.97
CA GLY A 284 1.98 -1.20 -11.93
C GLY A 284 2.10 0.22 -12.44
N TYR A 285 1.96 1.19 -11.57
CA TYR A 285 2.26 2.58 -11.94
C TYR A 285 3.77 2.81 -11.96
N VAL A 286 4.21 3.66 -12.88
CA VAL A 286 5.62 4.02 -13.02
C VAL A 286 6.01 5.00 -11.92
N ASP A 287 7.07 4.69 -11.20
CA ASP A 287 7.73 5.63 -10.29
C ASP A 287 8.73 6.46 -11.10
N HIS A 288 8.42 7.73 -11.29
CA HIS A 288 9.27 8.67 -12.01
C HIS A 288 10.43 9.22 -11.17
N GLY A 289 10.65 8.69 -9.97
CA GLY A 289 11.81 9.01 -9.15
C GLY A 289 13.13 8.60 -9.80
N ASN A 290 14.25 9.14 -9.31
CA ASN A 290 15.59 8.83 -9.78
C ASN A 290 15.76 8.97 -11.31
N ASP A 291 15.17 10.01 -11.89
CA ASP A 291 15.30 10.33 -13.32
C ASP A 291 14.82 9.18 -14.22
N ASP A 292 13.66 8.59 -13.92
CA ASP A 292 13.04 7.46 -14.61
C ASP A 292 13.95 6.22 -14.74
N LEU A 293 14.78 5.97 -13.74
CA LEU A 293 15.79 4.90 -13.76
C LEU A 293 15.18 3.52 -14.04
N ALA A 294 14.01 3.21 -13.45
CA ALA A 294 13.33 1.94 -13.67
C ALA A 294 12.99 1.73 -15.15
N MET A 295 12.37 2.74 -15.78
CA MET A 295 11.99 2.67 -17.19
C MET A 295 13.21 2.64 -18.12
N LYS A 296 14.29 3.35 -17.77
CA LYS A 296 15.55 3.27 -18.55
C LYS A 296 16.11 1.85 -18.54
N ARG A 297 16.17 1.20 -17.36
CA ARG A 297 16.64 -0.19 -17.23
C ARG A 297 15.73 -1.18 -17.97
N ILE A 298 14.41 -1.04 -17.86
CA ILE A 298 13.44 -1.86 -18.59
C ILE A 298 13.64 -1.72 -20.10
N ASN A 299 13.75 -0.49 -20.61
CA ASN A 299 13.97 -0.24 -22.03
C ASN A 299 15.30 -0.80 -22.57
N GLU A 300 16.33 -0.88 -21.72
CA GLU A 300 17.58 -1.57 -22.12
C GLU A 300 17.38 -3.09 -22.11
N ALA A 301 16.73 -3.66 -21.12
CA ALA A 301 16.48 -5.09 -21.04
C ALA A 301 15.59 -5.59 -22.19
N LEU A 302 14.61 -4.80 -22.63
CA LEU A 302 13.75 -5.12 -23.79
C LEU A 302 14.54 -5.28 -25.11
N LYS A 303 15.71 -4.66 -25.24
CA LYS A 303 16.57 -4.82 -26.43
C LYS A 303 17.27 -6.18 -26.50
N GLU A 304 17.32 -6.90 -25.37
CA GLU A 304 17.91 -8.25 -25.31
C GLU A 304 16.94 -9.35 -25.76
N LEU A 305 15.64 -9.03 -25.87
CA LEU A 305 14.60 -9.95 -26.35
C LEU A 305 14.68 -10.16 -27.86
N ASP A 306 14.46 -11.38 -28.29
CA ASP A 306 14.25 -11.78 -29.68
C ASP A 306 12.96 -11.16 -30.24
N ASP A 307 11.93 -11.06 -29.40
CA ASP A 307 10.63 -10.45 -29.68
C ASP A 307 10.20 -9.56 -28.50
N PRO A 308 10.33 -8.23 -28.59
CA PRO A 308 9.90 -7.32 -27.54
C PRO A 308 8.41 -7.40 -27.19
N SER A 309 7.55 -7.92 -28.08
CA SER A 309 6.12 -8.09 -27.81
C SER A 309 5.82 -9.20 -26.81
N ALA A 310 6.83 -10.01 -26.45
CA ALA A 310 6.73 -10.99 -25.38
C ALA A 310 6.54 -10.34 -23.98
N VAL A 311 6.84 -9.05 -23.85
CA VAL A 311 6.64 -8.28 -22.61
C VAL A 311 5.63 -7.18 -22.85
N THR A 312 4.62 -7.09 -22.00
CA THR A 312 3.63 -6.00 -22.04
C THR A 312 3.60 -5.26 -20.71
N LEU A 313 3.78 -3.93 -20.77
CA LEU A 313 3.59 -3.03 -19.62
C LEU A 313 2.18 -2.44 -19.70
N HIS A 314 1.33 -2.79 -18.73
CA HIS A 314 -0.11 -2.45 -18.74
C HIS A 314 -0.47 -1.22 -17.90
N GLY A 315 0.47 -0.69 -17.10
CA GLY A 315 0.16 0.35 -16.14
C GLY A 315 -0.57 -0.18 -14.88
N HIS A 316 -1.18 0.72 -14.12
CA HIS A 316 -1.86 0.36 -12.88
C HIS A 316 -3.23 -0.29 -13.11
N THR A 317 -3.53 -1.32 -12.33
CA THR A 317 -4.87 -1.91 -12.25
C THR A 317 -5.37 -1.93 -10.80
N LYS A 318 -6.67 -1.83 -10.60
CA LYS A 318 -7.33 -2.00 -9.29
C LYS A 318 -7.84 -3.42 -9.07
N ASP A 319 -7.94 -4.21 -10.13
CA ASP A 319 -8.46 -5.58 -10.09
C ASP A 319 -7.38 -6.54 -10.59
N VAL A 320 -6.68 -7.16 -9.65
CA VAL A 320 -5.62 -8.15 -9.91
C VAL A 320 -6.14 -9.59 -9.92
N GLY A 321 -7.34 -9.84 -9.39
CA GLY A 321 -7.92 -11.18 -9.27
C GLY A 321 -7.97 -11.94 -10.60
N PRO A 322 -8.57 -11.38 -11.68
CA PRO A 322 -8.60 -12.01 -12.99
C PRO A 322 -7.21 -12.26 -13.60
N LEU A 323 -6.22 -11.44 -13.25
CA LEU A 323 -4.84 -11.62 -13.71
C LEU A 323 -4.20 -12.85 -13.06
N HIS A 324 -4.39 -13.03 -11.75
CA HIS A 324 -3.94 -14.19 -11.01
C HIS A 324 -4.62 -15.48 -11.48
N GLU A 325 -5.87 -15.41 -11.93
CA GLU A 325 -6.62 -16.56 -12.47
C GLU A 325 -6.20 -16.94 -13.89
N SER A 326 -5.72 -15.99 -14.69
CA SER A 326 -5.40 -16.19 -16.10
C SER A 326 -3.95 -16.54 -16.41
N HIS A 327 -3.01 -16.23 -15.51
CA HIS A 327 -1.58 -16.48 -15.71
C HIS A 327 -1.11 -17.73 -14.94
N GLN A 328 -0.01 -18.33 -15.39
CA GLN A 328 0.50 -19.58 -14.82
C GLN A 328 1.55 -19.34 -13.72
N VAL A 329 2.46 -18.39 -13.92
CA VAL A 329 3.59 -18.16 -13.03
C VAL A 329 3.67 -16.70 -12.59
N TYR A 330 3.90 -16.49 -11.29
CA TYR A 330 4.12 -15.17 -10.68
C TYR A 330 5.60 -14.93 -10.43
N LEU A 331 6.11 -13.77 -10.86
CA LEU A 331 7.53 -13.43 -10.75
C LEU A 331 7.78 -12.34 -9.73
N ILE A 332 8.84 -12.51 -8.92
CA ILE A 332 9.37 -11.50 -8.02
C ILE A 332 10.89 -11.47 -8.13
N PHE A 333 11.46 -10.29 -8.36
CA PHE A 333 12.92 -10.08 -8.36
C PHE A 333 13.29 -8.84 -7.54
N SER A 334 12.63 -8.66 -6.40
CA SER A 334 12.78 -7.49 -5.54
C SER A 334 14.07 -7.50 -4.74
N GLN A 335 14.59 -6.31 -4.43
CA GLN A 335 15.71 -6.13 -3.51
C GLN A 335 15.26 -6.20 -2.04
N MET A 336 14.02 -5.80 -1.77
CA MET A 336 13.44 -5.76 -0.44
C MET A 336 11.95 -6.01 -0.50
N GLU A 337 11.44 -6.85 0.40
CA GLU A 337 10.01 -7.11 0.57
C GLU A 337 9.66 -7.29 2.06
N GLY A 338 8.54 -6.69 2.49
CA GLY A 338 7.96 -7.00 3.80
C GLY A 338 7.29 -8.37 3.79
N PHE A 339 6.09 -8.45 3.20
CA PHE A 339 5.34 -9.69 3.07
C PHE A 339 5.04 -10.09 1.62
N ASN A 340 4.67 -9.12 0.78
CA ASN A 340 4.22 -9.31 -0.61
C ASN A 340 2.82 -9.94 -0.73
N ILE A 341 1.80 -9.12 -0.43
CA ILE A 341 0.38 -9.54 -0.49
C ILE A 341 -0.01 -10.05 -1.88
N ALA A 342 0.48 -9.41 -2.95
CA ALA A 342 0.15 -9.82 -4.31
C ALA A 342 0.65 -11.23 -4.67
N LEU A 343 1.81 -11.64 -4.14
CA LEU A 343 2.28 -13.03 -4.24
C LEU A 343 1.35 -13.99 -3.50
N MET A 344 0.96 -13.65 -2.26
CA MET A 344 0.04 -14.46 -1.47
C MET A 344 -1.30 -14.64 -2.18
N GLU A 345 -1.87 -13.54 -2.71
CA GLU A 345 -3.09 -13.57 -3.50
C GLU A 345 -2.94 -14.42 -4.78
N GLY A 346 -1.81 -14.30 -5.49
CA GLY A 346 -1.50 -15.14 -6.66
C GLY A 346 -1.44 -16.62 -6.32
N GLN A 347 -0.80 -16.99 -5.21
CA GLN A 347 -0.73 -18.38 -4.74
C GLN A 347 -2.10 -18.91 -4.30
N SER A 348 -2.97 -18.07 -3.71
CA SER A 348 -4.35 -18.47 -3.39
C SER A 348 -5.21 -18.75 -4.62
N LYS A 349 -4.77 -18.30 -5.79
CA LYS A 349 -5.34 -18.58 -7.10
C LYS A 349 -4.54 -19.66 -7.86
N GLY A 350 -3.60 -20.36 -7.20
CA GLY A 350 -2.81 -21.44 -7.75
C GLY A 350 -1.68 -21.02 -8.67
N MET A 351 -1.25 -19.75 -8.68
CA MET A 351 -0.04 -19.38 -9.43
C MET A 351 1.20 -20.00 -8.81
N VAL A 352 2.04 -20.61 -9.63
CA VAL A 352 3.37 -21.04 -9.23
C VAL A 352 4.29 -19.82 -9.19
N SER A 353 5.26 -19.78 -8.29
CA SER A 353 6.05 -18.57 -8.08
C SER A 353 7.53 -18.79 -8.34
N ILE A 354 8.21 -17.83 -8.96
CA ILE A 354 9.66 -17.75 -8.97
C ILE A 354 10.06 -16.45 -8.28
N THR A 355 10.89 -16.56 -7.23
CA THR A 355 11.41 -15.40 -6.50
C THR A 355 12.91 -15.51 -6.33
N ASN A 356 13.61 -14.37 -6.24
CA ASN A 356 14.96 -14.35 -5.71
C ASN A 356 14.93 -14.48 -4.18
N ASP A 357 16.03 -14.93 -3.59
CA ASP A 357 16.20 -15.00 -2.14
C ASP A 357 16.15 -13.59 -1.54
N VAL A 358 15.01 -13.23 -1.01
CA VAL A 358 14.74 -11.92 -0.42
C VAL A 358 13.92 -12.04 0.85
N SER A 359 14.42 -11.51 1.95
CA SER A 359 13.67 -11.41 3.21
C SER A 359 12.60 -10.31 3.08
N TYR A 360 11.37 -10.55 3.58
CA TYR A 360 10.95 -11.70 4.42
C TYR A 360 9.85 -12.51 3.76
N GLY A 361 8.84 -11.84 3.18
CA GLY A 361 7.61 -12.45 2.68
C GLY A 361 7.81 -13.47 1.57
N PRO A 362 8.54 -13.20 0.49
CA PRO A 362 8.73 -14.17 -0.58
C PRO A 362 9.31 -15.48 -0.09
N ASN A 363 10.31 -15.45 0.80
CA ASN A 363 10.90 -16.66 1.40
C ASN A 363 9.96 -17.38 2.38
N GLU A 364 8.97 -16.67 2.93
CA GLU A 364 7.93 -17.30 3.74
C GLU A 364 6.82 -17.91 2.89
N LEU A 365 6.40 -17.20 1.84
CA LEU A 365 5.29 -17.58 0.96
C LEU A 365 5.67 -18.73 0.03
N VAL A 366 6.88 -18.73 -0.52
CA VAL A 366 7.37 -19.77 -1.41
C VAL A 366 8.07 -20.86 -0.58
N LYS A 367 7.63 -22.08 -0.76
CA LYS A 367 8.33 -23.29 -0.27
C LYS A 367 9.05 -23.91 -1.46
N ASP A 368 10.36 -23.72 -1.49
CA ASP A 368 11.20 -24.09 -2.62
C ASP A 368 10.99 -25.54 -3.07
N GLY A 369 10.75 -25.71 -4.36
CA GLY A 369 10.43 -27.01 -4.97
C GLY A 369 8.99 -27.52 -4.73
N LEU A 370 8.15 -26.84 -3.93
CA LEU A 370 6.77 -27.25 -3.65
C LEU A 370 5.73 -26.41 -4.40
N ASN A 371 5.68 -25.11 -4.15
CA ASN A 371 4.74 -24.17 -4.79
C ASN A 371 5.45 -23.09 -5.61
N GLY A 372 6.75 -23.25 -5.85
CA GLY A 372 7.57 -22.34 -6.60
C GLY A 372 9.06 -22.58 -6.38
N TYR A 373 9.87 -21.64 -6.80
CA TYR A 373 11.31 -21.66 -6.65
C TYR A 373 11.85 -20.38 -6.02
N ILE A 374 12.88 -20.56 -5.17
CA ILE A 374 13.70 -19.47 -4.63
C ILE A 374 15.09 -19.59 -5.26
N VAL A 375 15.51 -18.59 -6.01
CA VAL A 375 16.84 -18.54 -6.63
C VAL A 375 17.76 -17.61 -5.86
N GLY A 376 19.06 -17.73 -6.07
CA GLY A 376 20.06 -16.87 -5.43
C GLY A 376 19.79 -15.37 -5.68
N TYR A 377 20.17 -14.54 -4.71
CA TYR A 377 20.00 -13.09 -4.82
C TYR A 377 20.72 -12.56 -6.07
N GLU A 378 20.01 -11.80 -6.90
CA GLU A 378 20.49 -11.26 -8.18
C GLU A 378 20.91 -12.29 -9.26
N ASP A 379 20.64 -13.57 -9.10
CA ASP A 379 20.99 -14.63 -10.07
C ASP A 379 19.95 -14.73 -11.20
N VAL A 380 20.17 -13.91 -12.24
CA VAL A 380 19.29 -13.82 -13.42
C VAL A 380 19.31 -15.13 -14.22
N GLU A 381 20.46 -15.79 -14.32
CA GLU A 381 20.65 -17.05 -15.02
C GLU A 381 19.86 -18.20 -14.36
N ALA A 382 20.00 -18.36 -13.03
CA ALA A 382 19.22 -19.34 -12.29
C ALA A 382 17.71 -19.04 -12.37
N PHE A 383 17.31 -17.77 -12.39
CA PHE A 383 15.92 -17.38 -12.56
C PHE A 383 15.37 -17.84 -13.92
N ALA A 384 16.15 -17.66 -14.99
CA ALA A 384 15.81 -18.14 -16.33
C ALA A 384 15.76 -19.66 -16.41
N GLU A 385 16.70 -20.37 -15.76
CA GLU A 385 16.70 -21.84 -15.69
C GLU A 385 15.41 -22.37 -15.05
N LYS A 386 14.92 -21.70 -13.97
CA LYS A 386 13.65 -22.06 -13.32
C LYS A 386 12.42 -21.77 -14.18
N MET A 387 12.43 -20.71 -15.00
CA MET A 387 11.39 -20.51 -16.01
C MET A 387 11.35 -21.69 -17.01
N VAL A 388 12.52 -22.09 -17.54
CA VAL A 388 12.60 -23.21 -18.49
C VAL A 388 12.17 -24.53 -17.83
N GLU A 389 12.60 -24.77 -16.59
CA GLU A 389 12.26 -25.98 -15.85
C GLU A 389 10.73 -26.12 -15.66
N LEU A 390 10.06 -25.04 -15.25
CA LEU A 390 8.61 -25.05 -15.03
C LEU A 390 7.82 -25.25 -16.33
N PHE A 391 8.17 -24.52 -17.37
CA PHE A 391 7.41 -24.53 -18.62
C PHE A 391 7.77 -25.68 -19.55
N SER A 392 8.76 -26.51 -19.19
CA SER A 392 9.10 -27.77 -19.90
C SER A 392 8.40 -29.00 -19.34
N ASP A 393 7.64 -28.86 -18.23
CA ASP A 393 6.99 -29.99 -17.54
C ASP A 393 5.61 -29.55 -16.99
N ASP A 394 4.59 -29.81 -17.80
CA ASP A 394 3.19 -29.43 -17.48
C ASP A 394 2.68 -30.16 -16.21
N GLU A 395 3.09 -31.41 -15.97
CA GLU A 395 2.67 -32.15 -14.79
C GLU A 395 3.27 -31.58 -13.51
N LYS A 396 4.55 -31.19 -13.57
CA LYS A 396 5.22 -30.49 -12.48
C LYS A 396 4.58 -29.12 -12.20
N LEU A 397 4.31 -28.34 -13.24
CA LEU A 397 3.68 -27.04 -13.15
C LEU A 397 2.29 -27.15 -12.49
N GLN A 398 1.49 -28.15 -12.90
CA GLN A 398 0.19 -28.42 -12.27
C GLN A 398 0.34 -28.84 -10.80
N THR A 399 1.24 -29.76 -10.50
CA THR A 399 1.49 -30.20 -9.11
C THR A 399 1.89 -29.05 -8.20
N MET A 400 2.75 -28.14 -8.67
CA MET A 400 3.13 -26.96 -7.91
C MET A 400 1.97 -25.96 -7.73
N SER A 401 1.08 -25.88 -8.72
CA SER A 401 -0.16 -25.10 -8.63
C SER A 401 -1.08 -25.65 -7.55
N ASP A 402 -1.30 -26.95 -7.52
CA ASP A 402 -2.14 -27.60 -6.51
C ASP A 402 -1.56 -27.36 -5.10
N ASN A 403 -0.26 -27.46 -4.95
CA ASN A 403 0.42 -27.12 -3.70
C ASN A 403 0.29 -25.63 -3.33
N ALA A 404 0.26 -24.72 -4.32
CA ALA A 404 0.07 -23.30 -4.04
C ALA A 404 -1.33 -23.02 -3.46
N TYR A 405 -2.38 -23.64 -4.00
CA TYR A 405 -3.72 -23.61 -3.42
C TYR A 405 -3.72 -24.15 -1.98
N ASP A 406 -3.19 -25.33 -1.76
CA ASP A 406 -3.19 -25.99 -0.44
C ASP A 406 -2.43 -25.18 0.61
N LEU A 407 -1.23 -24.72 0.27
CA LEU A 407 -0.38 -23.97 1.17
C LEU A 407 -0.93 -22.55 1.49
N SER A 408 -1.77 -21.99 0.63
CA SER A 408 -2.36 -20.68 0.85
C SER A 408 -3.34 -20.64 2.03
N ASN A 409 -3.90 -21.81 2.44
CA ASN A 409 -4.83 -21.93 3.57
C ASN A 409 -4.25 -21.41 4.91
N ARG A 410 -2.92 -21.44 5.06
CA ARG A 410 -2.24 -20.87 6.25
C ARG A 410 -2.41 -19.37 6.42
N TYR A 411 -2.96 -18.68 5.40
CA TYR A 411 -3.29 -17.26 5.40
C TYR A 411 -4.80 -17.01 5.33
N SER A 412 -5.64 -18.02 5.60
CA SER A 412 -7.08 -17.86 5.73
C SER A 412 -7.44 -16.89 6.87
N GLU A 413 -8.62 -16.28 6.82
CA GLU A 413 -9.13 -15.41 7.89
C GLU A 413 -9.02 -16.10 9.26
N HIS A 414 -9.34 -17.39 9.32
CA HIS A 414 -9.26 -18.17 10.54
C HIS A 414 -7.83 -18.32 11.08
N GLU A 415 -6.87 -18.67 10.24
CA GLU A 415 -5.49 -18.88 10.68
C GLU A 415 -4.79 -17.56 11.04
N VAL A 416 -5.08 -16.48 10.31
CA VAL A 416 -4.56 -15.15 10.67
C VAL A 416 -5.20 -14.65 11.97
N TRP A 417 -6.50 -14.90 12.19
CA TRP A 417 -7.13 -14.58 13.48
C TRP A 417 -6.46 -15.30 14.64
N LYS A 418 -6.19 -16.61 14.51
CA LYS A 418 -5.45 -17.36 15.54
C LYS A 418 -4.09 -16.75 15.87
N ALA A 419 -3.42 -16.16 14.87
CA ALA A 419 -2.14 -15.51 15.11
C ALA A 419 -2.27 -14.23 15.99
N TRP A 420 -3.45 -13.60 16.02
CA TRP A 420 -3.76 -12.47 16.89
C TRP A 420 -4.14 -12.89 18.32
N GLU A 421 -4.66 -14.11 18.54
CA GLU A 421 -5.15 -14.56 19.86
C GLU A 421 -4.12 -14.40 20.99
N PRO A 422 -2.82 -14.72 20.81
CA PRO A 422 -1.83 -14.51 21.87
C PRO A 422 -1.66 -13.04 22.27
N ILE A 423 -1.85 -12.10 21.35
CA ILE A 423 -1.75 -10.66 21.62
C ILE A 423 -2.96 -10.21 22.45
N PHE A 424 -4.16 -10.70 22.12
CA PHE A 424 -5.36 -10.41 22.91
C PHE A 424 -5.27 -11.00 24.31
N ALA A 425 -4.75 -12.22 24.46
CA ALA A 425 -4.51 -12.83 25.78
C ALA A 425 -3.49 -12.02 26.60
N ASP A 426 -2.44 -11.50 25.98
CA ASP A 426 -1.48 -10.64 26.66
C ASP A 426 -2.09 -9.29 27.07
N PHE A 427 -2.96 -8.72 26.25
CA PHE A 427 -3.72 -7.52 26.58
C PHE A 427 -4.67 -7.74 27.77
N GLU A 428 -5.38 -8.88 27.83
CA GLU A 428 -6.22 -9.26 28.97
C GLU A 428 -5.40 -9.36 30.26
N ALA A 429 -4.24 -10.02 30.19
CA ALA A 429 -3.32 -10.11 31.34
C ALA A 429 -2.81 -8.72 31.79
N TRP A 430 -2.58 -7.80 30.84
CA TRP A 430 -2.18 -6.43 31.14
C TRP A 430 -3.30 -5.64 31.84
N ILE A 431 -4.57 -5.86 31.49
CA ILE A 431 -5.72 -5.28 32.20
C ILE A 431 -5.78 -5.82 33.63
N GLU A 432 -5.67 -7.15 33.80
CA GLU A 432 -5.72 -7.80 35.11
C GLU A 432 -4.59 -7.31 36.05
N ALA A 433 -3.40 -7.06 35.51
CA ALA A 433 -2.27 -6.55 36.28
C ALA A 433 -2.45 -5.11 36.79
N LYS A 434 -3.43 -4.35 36.28
CA LYS A 434 -3.76 -2.99 36.72
C LYS A 434 -4.89 -2.95 37.78
N ALA A 435 -5.68 -4.01 37.84
CA ALA A 435 -6.81 -4.11 38.78
C ALA A 435 -6.34 -4.41 40.21
#